data_1b16b7c845e84070b33af4c6de0a06df
#
_entry.id   1b16b7c845e84070b33af4c6de0a06df
#
_cell.length_a   1.000
_cell.length_b   1.000
_cell.length_c   1.000
_cell.angle_alpha   90.00
_cell.angle_beta   90.00
_cell.angle_gamma   90.00
#
_symmetry.space_group_name_H-M   'P 1'
#
loop_
_entity.id
_entity.type
_entity.pdbx_description
1 polymer ?
#
loop_
_entity_poly.entity_id
_entity_poly.type
_entity_poly.pdbx_seq_one_letter_code
_entity_poly.pdbx_strand_id
1 'polypeptide(L)'
;MKFASLVLCLFVTVTLIAQEHDHPVPEKLGTVSFPTSCSPAVQQKFERAVALLHSFAYSASEQAFRDVAAADPKCAMAHWGIAMTFYHQLWEPWVTQANLQQGAAELLRADQLGGKDREHEYIAALTAYYRDSDKVSPQVRAKAYEQAMAKLAADNPSDDEAQVFYALALVSTGSLTDKTHPNQKKAADILEPLYKKYPQHPGIAHYLIHSYDSTELASRGLNAAREYSKIAPSAPHALHMPSHIFTRLGLWDDSIASNLAARASAHQHGDIGEELHAMDYLTYAYLQRGRDADAARVVEDLRSQSNLGSGEFKIGYAATTMPARYALERHQWAEAAKIQPLPGAAPHVAAISHWARALGLARTGRIDEANTEVAALATCLEQAKTSTSPYWQTQVHVLNLEAQAWVAYAANKRDEATLLLRKAADEEDAVEKLPVTPGPIVPAREQLGEMLLAMSRPKDALPEFETALAGAPGRRGALHGALRASELIGETWKAQQFRAALK
;
A
#
# COMPACT_ATOMS: atom_id res chain seq x y z
N MET A 1 -52.94 16.89 -74.14
CA MET A 1 -52.20 16.03 -73.25
C MET A 1 -50.88 16.69 -73.00
N LYS A 2 -50.70 17.27 -71.80
CA LYS A 2 -49.44 17.96 -71.37
C LYS A 2 -48.80 17.09 -70.32
N PHE A 3 -47.63 16.53 -70.61
CA PHE A 3 -46.80 15.82 -69.62
C PHE A 3 -46.01 16.82 -68.80
N ALA A 4 -46.20 16.79 -67.51
CA ALA A 4 -45.37 17.55 -66.54
C ALA A 4 -44.29 16.61 -66.03
N SER A 5 -43.01 16.92 -66.30
CA SER A 5 -41.86 16.25 -65.73
C SER A 5 -41.55 16.79 -64.32
N LEU A 6 -41.63 15.92 -63.33
CA LEU A 6 -41.28 16.24 -61.97
C LEU A 6 -39.77 15.94 -61.79
N VAL A 7 -38.95 16.95 -61.55
CA VAL A 7 -37.53 16.84 -61.23
C VAL A 7 -37.42 16.69 -59.70
N LEU A 8 -36.99 15.50 -59.24
CA LEU A 8 -36.72 15.19 -57.83
C LEU A 8 -35.27 15.53 -57.50
N CYS A 9 -35.06 16.66 -56.82
CA CYS A 9 -33.73 16.99 -56.28
C CYS A 9 -33.46 16.22 -55.02
N LEU A 10 -32.54 15.20 -55.07
CA LEU A 10 -31.99 14.53 -53.90
C LEU A 10 -30.94 15.50 -53.22
N PHE A 11 -31.28 16.02 -52.08
CA PHE A 11 -30.27 16.64 -51.18
C PHE A 11 -29.53 15.54 -50.43
N VAL A 12 -28.28 15.29 -50.81
CA VAL A 12 -27.34 14.45 -50.01
C VAL A 12 -26.75 15.33 -48.94
N THR A 13 -27.23 15.20 -47.69
CA THR A 13 -26.59 15.79 -46.52
C THR A 13 -25.35 14.95 -46.18
N VAL A 14 -24.17 15.47 -46.49
CA VAL A 14 -22.90 14.92 -46.03
C VAL A 14 -22.73 15.38 -44.57
N THR A 15 -23.00 14.45 -43.63
CA THR A 15 -22.60 14.62 -42.23
C THR A 15 -21.08 14.46 -42.17
N LEU A 16 -20.36 15.52 -42.03
CA LEU A 16 -18.96 15.54 -41.59
C LEU A 16 -18.93 15.01 -40.15
N ILE A 17 -18.60 13.72 -39.99
CA ILE A 17 -18.17 13.17 -38.71
C ILE A 17 -16.78 13.76 -38.49
N ALA A 18 -16.67 14.74 -37.57
CA ALA A 18 -15.39 15.15 -37.04
C ALA A 18 -14.81 13.89 -36.33
N GLN A 19 -13.81 13.28 -36.93
CA GLN A 19 -12.94 12.36 -36.20
C GLN A 19 -12.20 13.22 -35.17
N GLU A 20 -12.59 13.11 -33.90
CA GLU A 20 -11.71 13.50 -32.80
C GLU A 20 -10.44 12.65 -32.97
N HIS A 21 -9.39 13.29 -33.45
CA HIS A 21 -8.04 12.70 -33.38
C HIS A 21 -7.66 12.70 -31.90
N ASP A 22 -7.86 11.56 -31.26
CA ASP A 22 -7.32 11.28 -29.93
C ASP A 22 -5.79 11.30 -30.06
N HIS A 23 -5.21 12.49 -29.86
CA HIS A 23 -3.75 12.60 -29.74
C HIS A 23 -3.41 12.02 -28.37
N PRO A 24 -2.61 10.95 -28.31
CA PRO A 24 -2.22 10.38 -27.03
C PRO A 24 -1.60 11.50 -26.18
N VAL A 25 -2.14 11.67 -24.96
CA VAL A 25 -1.59 12.65 -24.01
C VAL A 25 -0.12 12.28 -23.79
N PRO A 26 0.82 13.25 -23.96
CA PRO A 26 2.24 12.96 -23.77
C PRO A 26 2.49 12.36 -22.39
N GLU A 27 3.28 11.29 -22.33
CA GLU A 27 3.67 10.67 -21.07
C GLU A 27 4.35 11.68 -20.15
N LYS A 28 3.89 11.79 -18.89
CA LYS A 28 4.45 12.70 -17.89
C LYS A 28 4.85 11.90 -16.65
N LEU A 29 6.16 11.78 -16.41
CA LEU A 29 6.78 11.01 -15.32
C LEU A 29 7.62 11.87 -14.37
N GLY A 30 7.59 13.21 -14.54
CA GLY A 30 8.49 14.12 -13.85
C GLY A 30 9.84 14.25 -14.54
N THR A 31 10.86 14.72 -13.82
CA THR A 31 12.20 14.96 -14.37
C THR A 31 13.25 14.30 -13.51
N VAL A 32 14.08 13.46 -14.12
CA VAL A 32 15.24 12.80 -13.52
C VAL A 32 16.50 13.23 -14.28
N SER A 33 17.58 13.42 -13.56
CA SER A 33 18.90 13.68 -14.13
C SER A 33 19.91 12.69 -13.56
N PHE A 34 20.19 11.65 -14.32
CA PHE A 34 21.11 10.58 -13.93
C PHE A 34 22.12 10.35 -15.06
N PRO A 35 23.16 11.19 -15.16
CA PRO A 35 24.17 11.05 -16.23
C PRO A 35 24.91 9.73 -16.12
N THR A 36 25.10 9.07 -17.26
CA THR A 36 25.79 7.78 -17.37
C THR A 36 26.97 7.84 -18.36
N SER A 37 27.83 6.81 -18.37
CA SER A 37 28.86 6.59 -19.39
C SER A 37 28.30 5.93 -20.65
N CYS A 38 27.05 5.59 -20.70
CA CYS A 38 26.38 5.02 -21.86
C CYS A 38 26.38 5.99 -23.05
N SER A 39 26.06 5.50 -24.24
CA SER A 39 25.92 6.36 -25.42
C SER A 39 24.98 7.52 -25.19
N PRO A 40 25.32 8.76 -25.56
CA PRO A 40 24.42 9.91 -25.45
C PRO A 40 23.04 9.69 -26.10
N ALA A 41 22.97 8.82 -27.11
CA ALA A 41 21.72 8.50 -27.81
C ALA A 41 20.69 7.76 -26.95
N VAL A 42 21.12 7.11 -25.86
CA VAL A 42 20.22 6.39 -24.93
C VAL A 42 20.00 7.13 -23.61
N GLN A 43 20.70 8.23 -23.34
CA GLN A 43 20.64 8.93 -22.06
C GLN A 43 19.20 9.30 -21.64
N GLN A 44 18.42 9.90 -22.53
CA GLN A 44 17.03 10.27 -22.24
C GLN A 44 16.13 9.04 -21.97
N LYS A 45 16.37 7.92 -22.71
CA LYS A 45 15.63 6.67 -22.47
C LYS A 45 16.00 6.07 -21.11
N PHE A 46 17.26 6.16 -20.71
CA PHE A 46 17.72 5.73 -19.40
C PHE A 46 17.07 6.54 -18.28
N GLU A 47 17.07 7.87 -18.36
CA GLU A 47 16.43 8.75 -17.38
C GLU A 47 14.91 8.51 -17.28
N ARG A 48 14.23 8.23 -18.40
CA ARG A 48 12.84 7.78 -18.40
C ARG A 48 12.68 6.46 -17.63
N ALA A 49 13.55 5.49 -17.84
CA ALA A 49 13.51 4.20 -17.13
C ALA A 49 13.72 4.40 -15.61
N VAL A 50 14.60 5.32 -15.20
CA VAL A 50 14.80 5.70 -13.79
C VAL A 50 13.56 6.40 -13.22
N ALA A 51 12.90 7.27 -13.97
CA ALA A 51 11.67 7.93 -13.54
C ALA A 51 10.52 6.93 -13.28
N LEU A 52 10.40 5.90 -14.13
CA LEU A 52 9.50 4.77 -13.92
C LEU A 52 9.87 3.97 -12.67
N LEU A 53 11.18 3.70 -12.46
CA LEU A 53 11.67 3.02 -11.27
C LEU A 53 11.35 3.79 -9.99
N HIS A 54 11.55 5.10 -9.97
CA HIS A 54 11.20 5.96 -8.86
C HIS A 54 9.69 5.99 -8.58
N SER A 55 8.86 5.70 -9.57
CA SER A 55 7.41 5.62 -9.44
C SER A 55 6.92 4.18 -9.19
N PHE A 56 7.81 3.25 -8.89
CA PHE A 56 7.55 1.81 -8.67
C PHE A 56 6.78 1.12 -9.80
N ALA A 57 6.83 1.69 -11.01
CA ALA A 57 6.33 1.06 -12.22
C ALA A 57 7.33 0.00 -12.73
N TYR A 58 7.58 -1.03 -11.89
CA TYR A 58 8.70 -1.96 -12.06
C TYR A 58 8.71 -2.66 -13.41
N SER A 59 7.59 -3.20 -13.87
CA SER A 59 7.51 -3.90 -15.16
C SER A 59 7.80 -2.97 -16.35
N ALA A 60 7.24 -1.76 -16.34
CA ALA A 60 7.49 -0.76 -17.38
C ALA A 60 8.94 -0.24 -17.32
N SER A 61 9.49 -0.08 -16.13
CA SER A 61 10.89 0.30 -15.91
C SER A 61 11.84 -0.77 -16.41
N GLU A 62 11.58 -2.06 -16.10
CA GLU A 62 12.37 -3.18 -16.59
C GLU A 62 12.42 -3.19 -18.12
N GLN A 63 11.27 -3.09 -18.79
CA GLN A 63 11.21 -3.04 -20.25
C GLN A 63 12.00 -1.84 -20.79
N ALA A 64 11.88 -0.67 -20.19
CA ALA A 64 12.59 0.53 -20.60
C ALA A 64 14.13 0.37 -20.46
N PHE A 65 14.62 -0.24 -19.36
CA PHE A 65 16.05 -0.56 -19.22
C PHE A 65 16.52 -1.62 -20.22
N ARG A 66 15.71 -2.63 -20.53
CA ARG A 66 16.01 -3.61 -21.58
C ARG A 66 16.12 -2.96 -22.97
N ASP A 67 15.26 -1.98 -23.27
CA ASP A 67 15.32 -1.21 -24.51
C ASP A 67 16.59 -0.34 -24.57
N VAL A 68 17.06 0.18 -23.44
CA VAL A 68 18.37 0.87 -23.34
C VAL A 68 19.52 -0.11 -23.61
N ALA A 69 19.51 -1.29 -22.96
CA ALA A 69 20.56 -2.30 -23.16
C ALA A 69 20.59 -2.84 -24.60
N ALA A 70 19.44 -2.94 -25.27
CA ALA A 70 19.37 -3.34 -26.67
C ALA A 70 19.94 -2.24 -27.62
N ALA A 71 19.68 -0.97 -27.30
CA ALA A 71 20.16 0.15 -28.11
C ALA A 71 21.65 0.48 -27.86
N ASP A 72 22.15 0.23 -26.65
CA ASP A 72 23.56 0.34 -26.29
C ASP A 72 24.01 -0.88 -25.48
N PRO A 73 24.47 -1.96 -26.14
CA PRO A 73 24.91 -3.18 -25.46
C PRO A 73 26.12 -3.02 -24.53
N LYS A 74 26.76 -1.85 -24.50
CA LYS A 74 27.88 -1.52 -23.61
C LYS A 74 27.45 -0.72 -22.39
N CYS A 75 26.16 -0.37 -22.27
CA CYS A 75 25.65 0.40 -21.17
C CYS A 75 25.51 -0.47 -19.90
N ALA A 76 26.51 -0.45 -19.04
CA ALA A 76 26.52 -1.18 -17.76
C ALA A 76 25.32 -0.78 -16.87
N MET A 77 24.98 0.52 -16.85
CA MET A 77 23.91 1.04 -16.02
C MET A 77 22.49 0.57 -16.45
N ALA A 78 22.31 0.16 -17.71
CA ALA A 78 21.07 -0.48 -18.12
C ALA A 78 20.84 -1.82 -17.40
N HIS A 79 21.89 -2.63 -17.23
CA HIS A 79 21.85 -3.89 -16.50
C HIS A 79 21.69 -3.67 -14.98
N TRP A 80 22.33 -2.64 -14.41
CA TRP A 80 22.05 -2.19 -13.05
C TRP A 80 20.55 -1.83 -12.88
N GLY A 81 19.98 -1.08 -13.82
CA GLY A 81 18.58 -0.69 -13.80
C GLY A 81 17.63 -1.89 -13.85
N ILE A 82 17.89 -2.89 -14.72
CA ILE A 82 17.12 -4.13 -14.76
C ILE A 82 17.19 -4.85 -13.39
N ALA A 83 18.38 -4.94 -12.78
CA ALA A 83 18.51 -5.55 -11.46
C ALA A 83 17.75 -4.79 -10.37
N MET A 84 17.70 -3.46 -10.43
CA MET A 84 16.94 -2.62 -9.51
C MET A 84 15.43 -2.91 -9.57
N THR A 85 14.90 -3.25 -10.76
CA THR A 85 13.45 -3.52 -10.90
C THR A 85 13.02 -4.82 -10.24
N PHE A 86 13.93 -5.73 -9.90
CA PHE A 86 13.63 -6.93 -9.13
C PHE A 86 13.73 -6.71 -7.61
N TYR A 87 14.32 -5.61 -7.15
CA TYR A 87 14.43 -5.26 -5.73
C TYR A 87 13.30 -4.31 -5.33
N HIS A 88 12.17 -4.87 -4.92
CA HIS A 88 11.02 -4.12 -4.44
C HIS A 88 11.21 -3.74 -2.96
N GLN A 89 11.89 -2.63 -2.69
CA GLN A 89 12.45 -2.27 -1.37
C GLN A 89 11.41 -2.17 -0.24
N LEU A 90 10.22 -1.67 -0.51
CA LEU A 90 9.17 -1.44 0.50
C LEU A 90 8.06 -2.50 0.47
N TRP A 91 8.18 -3.49 -0.42
CA TRP A 91 7.15 -4.49 -0.61
C TRP A 91 7.51 -5.82 0.05
N GLU A 92 6.52 -6.44 0.65
CA GLU A 92 6.52 -7.84 1.09
C GLU A 92 5.39 -8.57 0.35
N PRO A 93 5.50 -9.88 0.08
CA PRO A 93 6.58 -10.78 0.48
C PRO A 93 7.89 -10.50 -0.24
N TRP A 94 8.94 -11.11 0.31
CA TRP A 94 10.31 -10.96 -0.21
C TRP A 94 10.44 -11.34 -1.68
N VAL A 95 11.44 -10.76 -2.33
CA VAL A 95 11.80 -11.06 -3.73
C VAL A 95 11.97 -12.56 -3.93
N THR A 96 11.34 -13.10 -4.96
CA THR A 96 11.40 -14.54 -5.29
C THR A 96 12.82 -14.99 -5.61
N GLN A 97 13.12 -16.27 -5.40
CA GLN A 97 14.44 -16.81 -5.73
C GLN A 97 14.78 -16.66 -7.23
N ALA A 98 13.79 -16.75 -8.11
CA ALA A 98 13.96 -16.52 -9.53
C ALA A 98 14.39 -15.08 -9.82
N ASN A 99 13.73 -14.09 -9.23
CA ASN A 99 14.09 -12.68 -9.39
C ASN A 99 15.45 -12.36 -8.77
N LEU A 100 15.81 -12.99 -7.65
CA LEU A 100 17.13 -12.85 -7.05
C LEU A 100 18.24 -13.36 -7.98
N GLN A 101 18.03 -14.50 -8.63
CA GLN A 101 18.97 -15.06 -9.61
C GLN A 101 19.09 -14.18 -10.84
N GLN A 102 17.97 -13.66 -11.37
CA GLN A 102 17.97 -12.75 -12.52
C GLN A 102 18.70 -11.45 -12.19
N GLY A 103 18.38 -10.81 -11.07
CA GLY A 103 19.05 -9.58 -10.65
C GLY A 103 20.56 -9.75 -10.45
N ALA A 104 20.97 -10.85 -9.82
CA ALA A 104 22.39 -11.17 -9.66
C ALA A 104 23.10 -11.38 -11.01
N ALA A 105 22.44 -12.04 -11.98
CA ALA A 105 23.00 -12.23 -13.33
C ALA A 105 23.15 -10.90 -14.09
N GLU A 106 22.18 -10.01 -13.96
CA GLU A 106 22.25 -8.68 -14.58
C GLU A 106 23.37 -7.83 -13.97
N LEU A 107 23.58 -7.89 -12.65
CA LEU A 107 24.69 -7.19 -11.99
C LEU A 107 26.06 -7.74 -12.37
N LEU A 108 26.20 -9.07 -12.51
CA LEU A 108 27.42 -9.66 -13.03
C LEU A 108 27.72 -9.14 -14.44
N ARG A 109 26.72 -8.98 -15.28
CA ARG A 109 26.85 -8.42 -16.61
C ARG A 109 27.24 -6.95 -16.57
N ALA A 110 26.62 -6.16 -15.69
CA ALA A 110 26.97 -4.76 -15.48
C ALA A 110 28.45 -4.60 -15.08
N ASP A 111 28.93 -5.41 -14.13
CA ASP A 111 30.32 -5.40 -13.66
C ASP A 111 31.32 -5.75 -14.77
N GLN A 112 30.99 -6.76 -15.61
CA GLN A 112 31.81 -7.14 -16.76
C GLN A 112 31.92 -6.07 -17.84
N LEU A 113 30.85 -5.27 -18.03
CA LEU A 113 30.85 -4.18 -19.00
C LEU A 113 31.66 -2.98 -18.52
N GLY A 114 31.85 -2.83 -17.23
CA GLY A 114 32.56 -1.72 -16.61
C GLY A 114 31.72 -0.44 -16.56
N GLY A 115 32.40 0.69 -16.46
CA GLY A 115 31.77 2.01 -16.34
C GLY A 115 32.73 3.02 -15.72
N LYS A 116 32.23 4.18 -15.32
CA LYS A 116 32.99 5.14 -14.51
C LYS A 116 32.97 4.70 -13.03
N ASP A 117 33.90 5.21 -12.24
CA ASP A 117 34.05 4.86 -10.82
C ASP A 117 32.72 4.98 -10.05
N ARG A 118 31.97 6.07 -10.28
CA ARG A 118 30.63 6.26 -9.71
C ARG A 118 29.64 5.15 -10.08
N GLU A 119 29.67 4.68 -11.33
CA GLU A 119 28.75 3.61 -11.80
C GLU A 119 29.10 2.26 -11.17
N HIS A 120 30.41 1.99 -11.00
CA HIS A 120 30.89 0.81 -10.26
C HIS A 120 30.39 0.82 -8.80
N GLU A 121 30.33 1.99 -8.16
CA GLU A 121 29.81 2.11 -6.78
C GLU A 121 28.31 1.78 -6.70
N TYR A 122 27.48 2.22 -7.66
CA TYR A 122 26.07 1.83 -7.75
C TYR A 122 25.90 0.32 -7.96
N ILE A 123 26.68 -0.27 -8.87
CA ILE A 123 26.66 -1.71 -9.15
C ILE A 123 27.08 -2.49 -7.90
N ALA A 124 28.16 -2.07 -7.23
CA ALA A 124 28.65 -2.70 -6.01
C ALA A 124 27.65 -2.59 -4.85
N ALA A 125 27.01 -1.43 -4.70
CA ALA A 125 25.98 -1.24 -3.67
C ALA A 125 24.79 -2.20 -3.87
N LEU A 126 24.28 -2.30 -5.09
CA LEU A 126 23.18 -3.23 -5.37
C LEU A 126 23.62 -4.69 -5.28
N THR A 127 24.86 -5.03 -5.64
CA THR A 127 25.44 -6.36 -5.48
C THR A 127 25.44 -6.81 -4.02
N ALA A 128 25.59 -5.88 -3.07
CA ALA A 128 25.51 -6.21 -1.63
C ALA A 128 24.14 -6.78 -1.24
N TYR A 129 23.03 -6.36 -1.90
CA TYR A 129 21.71 -6.95 -1.69
C TYR A 129 21.59 -8.36 -2.26
N TYR A 130 22.14 -8.62 -3.44
CA TYR A 130 21.99 -9.90 -4.14
C TYR A 130 22.99 -10.98 -3.66
N ARG A 131 24.06 -10.57 -2.98
CA ARG A 131 25.10 -11.49 -2.50
C ARG A 131 24.54 -12.52 -1.51
N ASP A 132 24.94 -13.79 -1.68
CA ASP A 132 24.60 -14.90 -0.79
C ASP A 132 23.10 -15.01 -0.46
N SER A 133 22.26 -14.73 -1.47
CA SER A 133 20.80 -14.64 -1.31
C SER A 133 20.13 -15.97 -0.90
N ASP A 134 20.85 -17.08 -1.02
CA ASP A 134 20.45 -18.41 -0.55
C ASP A 134 20.78 -18.68 0.93
N LYS A 135 21.65 -17.86 1.56
CA LYS A 135 22.16 -18.04 2.93
C LYS A 135 21.83 -16.89 3.87
N VAL A 136 21.69 -15.69 3.32
CA VAL A 136 21.54 -14.46 4.09
C VAL A 136 20.10 -13.98 4.04
N SER A 137 19.52 -13.67 5.20
CA SER A 137 18.11 -13.20 5.26
C SER A 137 17.88 -11.91 4.48
N PRO A 138 16.67 -11.70 3.95
CA PRO A 138 16.34 -10.47 3.21
C PRO A 138 16.60 -9.17 3.99
N GLN A 139 16.33 -9.15 5.30
CA GLN A 139 16.57 -8.00 6.17
C GLN A 139 18.07 -7.65 6.26
N VAL A 140 18.93 -8.65 6.43
CA VAL A 140 20.38 -8.45 6.48
C VAL A 140 20.90 -7.94 5.14
N ARG A 141 20.41 -8.48 4.03
CA ARG A 141 20.76 -8.04 2.67
C ARG A 141 20.29 -6.60 2.39
N ALA A 142 19.06 -6.25 2.79
CA ALA A 142 18.55 -4.88 2.69
C ALA A 142 19.41 -3.90 3.50
N LYS A 143 19.83 -4.29 4.71
CA LYS A 143 20.74 -3.47 5.54
C LYS A 143 22.14 -3.34 4.91
N ALA A 144 22.65 -4.37 4.26
CA ALA A 144 23.92 -4.31 3.53
C ALA A 144 23.84 -3.33 2.34
N TYR A 145 22.71 -3.33 1.61
CA TYR A 145 22.45 -2.35 0.55
C TYR A 145 22.37 -0.92 1.10
N GLU A 146 21.61 -0.70 2.18
CA GLU A 146 21.51 0.61 2.84
C GLU A 146 22.90 1.14 3.23
N GLN A 147 23.74 0.31 3.84
CA GLN A 147 25.09 0.70 4.23
C GLN A 147 25.99 1.03 3.03
N ALA A 148 25.87 0.26 1.94
CA ALA A 148 26.59 0.53 0.71
C ALA A 148 26.10 1.84 0.05
N MET A 149 24.80 2.10 0.02
CA MET A 149 24.24 3.37 -0.47
C MET A 149 24.65 4.55 0.40
N ALA A 150 24.72 4.37 1.73
CA ALA A 150 25.23 5.40 2.64
C ALA A 150 26.68 5.79 2.32
N LYS A 151 27.53 4.79 2.03
CA LYS A 151 28.90 5.02 1.62
C LYS A 151 28.97 5.74 0.28
N LEU A 152 28.25 5.26 -0.73
CA LEU A 152 28.18 5.89 -2.06
C LEU A 152 27.76 7.35 -1.97
N ALA A 153 26.69 7.65 -1.22
CA ALA A 153 26.20 9.01 -1.04
C ALA A 153 27.19 9.91 -0.28
N ALA A 154 27.97 9.35 0.65
CA ALA A 154 29.00 10.08 1.37
C ALA A 154 30.24 10.37 0.52
N ASP A 155 30.67 9.41 -0.31
CA ASP A 155 31.82 9.53 -1.21
C ASP A 155 31.51 10.47 -2.40
N ASN A 156 30.22 10.58 -2.78
CA ASN A 156 29.76 11.41 -3.89
C ASN A 156 28.70 12.44 -3.42
N PRO A 157 29.06 13.44 -2.62
CA PRO A 157 28.09 14.36 -2.01
C PRO A 157 27.36 15.27 -3.02
N SER A 158 27.86 15.37 -4.25
CA SER A 158 27.21 16.09 -5.36
C SER A 158 26.30 15.21 -6.21
N ASP A 159 26.22 13.90 -5.93
CA ASP A 159 25.32 12.97 -6.61
C ASP A 159 23.97 12.95 -5.93
N ASP A 160 23.05 13.80 -6.40
CA ASP A 160 21.72 13.91 -5.84
C ASP A 160 20.91 12.60 -5.94
N GLU A 161 21.10 11.80 -7.02
CA GLU A 161 20.46 10.50 -7.16
C GLU A 161 20.96 9.47 -6.13
N ALA A 162 22.23 9.49 -5.78
CA ALA A 162 22.76 8.64 -4.71
C ALA A 162 22.11 8.98 -3.36
N GLN A 163 21.87 10.26 -3.10
CA GLN A 163 21.14 10.71 -1.91
C GLN A 163 19.68 10.21 -1.93
N VAL A 164 19.00 10.30 -3.09
CA VAL A 164 17.59 9.85 -3.25
C VAL A 164 17.47 8.34 -3.04
N PHE A 165 18.33 7.52 -3.65
CA PHE A 165 18.33 6.07 -3.46
C PHE A 165 18.73 5.67 -2.03
N TYR A 166 19.66 6.40 -1.40
CA TYR A 166 20.00 6.18 0.00
C TYR A 166 18.82 6.46 0.93
N ALA A 167 18.07 7.54 0.68
CA ALA A 167 16.89 7.86 1.46
C ALA A 167 15.82 6.76 1.35
N LEU A 168 15.59 6.20 0.15
CA LEU A 168 14.70 5.04 -0.02
C LEU A 168 15.19 3.83 0.77
N ALA A 169 16.50 3.53 0.71
CA ALA A 169 17.08 2.42 1.46
C ALA A 169 16.92 2.58 2.98
N LEU A 170 17.06 3.81 3.51
CA LEU A 170 16.79 4.13 4.91
C LEU A 170 15.33 3.83 5.30
N VAL A 171 14.36 4.27 4.48
CA VAL A 171 12.93 4.02 4.75
C VAL A 171 12.66 2.52 4.75
N SER A 172 13.22 1.77 3.79
CA SER A 172 12.97 0.34 3.63
C SER A 172 13.55 -0.52 4.76
N THR A 173 14.54 -0.02 5.47
CA THR A 173 15.19 -0.71 6.61
C THR A 173 14.78 -0.12 7.97
N GLY A 174 13.84 0.82 7.97
CA GLY A 174 13.30 1.41 9.19
C GLY A 174 12.58 0.38 10.06
N SER A 175 12.75 0.48 11.36
CA SER A 175 12.03 -0.37 12.31
C SER A 175 10.55 -0.02 12.33
N LEU A 176 9.70 -1.05 12.27
CA LEU A 176 8.24 -0.90 12.41
C LEU A 176 7.80 -0.82 13.88
N THR A 177 8.69 -1.10 14.82
CA THR A 177 8.43 -1.06 16.28
C THR A 177 9.09 0.13 16.99
N ASP A 178 10.00 0.84 16.33
CA ASP A 178 10.61 2.05 16.86
C ASP A 178 9.78 3.29 16.47
N LYS A 179 8.89 3.69 17.37
CA LYS A 179 8.01 4.85 17.20
C LYS A 179 8.75 6.19 17.17
N THR A 180 10.07 6.22 17.36
CA THR A 180 10.87 7.46 17.18
C THR A 180 11.19 7.73 15.72
N HIS A 181 10.98 6.75 14.82
CA HIS A 181 11.13 6.84 13.36
C HIS A 181 12.50 7.42 12.90
N PRO A 182 13.65 6.94 13.41
CA PRO A 182 14.94 7.58 13.13
C PRO A 182 15.33 7.49 11.65
N ASN A 183 15.10 6.35 10.99
CA ASN A 183 15.41 6.16 9.57
C ASN A 183 14.55 7.05 8.68
N GLN A 184 13.24 7.10 8.96
CA GLN A 184 12.28 7.92 8.22
C GLN A 184 12.59 9.42 8.36
N LYS A 185 12.92 9.89 9.58
CA LYS A 185 13.34 11.25 9.82
C LYS A 185 14.64 11.58 9.09
N LYS A 186 15.64 10.69 9.14
CA LYS A 186 16.89 10.87 8.40
C LYS A 186 16.69 10.90 6.88
N ALA A 187 15.84 10.03 6.34
CA ALA A 187 15.49 10.06 4.93
C ALA A 187 14.83 11.38 4.53
N ALA A 188 13.90 11.87 5.33
CA ALA A 188 13.25 13.16 5.11
C ALA A 188 14.24 14.34 5.17
N ASP A 189 15.19 14.33 6.12
CA ASP A 189 16.22 15.35 6.22
C ASP A 189 17.13 15.41 4.97
N ILE A 190 17.33 14.28 4.29
CA ILE A 190 18.02 14.22 3.01
C ILE A 190 17.13 14.74 1.88
N LEU A 191 15.86 14.32 1.85
CA LEU A 191 14.96 14.57 0.72
C LEU A 191 14.37 15.99 0.70
N GLU A 192 14.09 16.62 1.85
CA GLU A 192 13.47 17.95 1.90
C GLU A 192 14.29 19.05 1.20
N PRO A 193 15.62 19.15 1.37
CA PRO A 193 16.44 20.09 0.60
C PRO A 193 16.42 19.79 -0.90
N LEU A 194 16.47 18.50 -1.27
CA LEU A 194 16.41 18.07 -2.67
C LEU A 194 15.05 18.37 -3.30
N TYR A 195 13.96 18.24 -2.55
CA TYR A 195 12.62 18.57 -3.04
C TYR A 195 12.49 20.07 -3.39
N LYS A 196 13.11 20.94 -2.60
CA LYS A 196 13.17 22.37 -2.92
C LYS A 196 13.99 22.65 -4.17
N LYS A 197 15.09 21.90 -4.39
CA LYS A 197 15.97 22.03 -5.55
C LYS A 197 15.35 21.44 -6.83
N TYR A 198 14.65 20.30 -6.70
CA TYR A 198 14.08 19.52 -7.80
C TYR A 198 12.60 19.21 -7.58
N PRO A 199 11.70 20.19 -7.63
CA PRO A 199 10.28 19.99 -7.29
C PRO A 199 9.51 19.09 -8.28
N GLN A 200 10.11 18.78 -9.43
CA GLN A 200 9.52 17.89 -10.44
C GLN A 200 10.15 16.47 -10.45
N HIS A 201 10.98 16.15 -9.46
CA HIS A 201 11.61 14.84 -9.37
C HIS A 201 10.66 13.81 -8.73
N PRO A 202 10.25 12.73 -9.45
CA PRO A 202 9.23 11.80 -8.95
C PRO A 202 9.68 11.06 -7.69
N GLY A 203 10.92 10.56 -7.65
CA GLY A 203 11.44 9.80 -6.50
C GLY A 203 11.49 10.61 -5.21
N ILE A 204 11.85 11.88 -5.28
CA ILE A 204 11.95 12.73 -4.09
C ILE A 204 10.56 12.91 -3.46
N ALA A 205 9.54 13.28 -4.24
CA ALA A 205 8.17 13.44 -3.74
C ALA A 205 7.61 12.12 -3.21
N HIS A 206 7.82 11.02 -3.94
CA HIS A 206 7.40 9.68 -3.58
C HIS A 206 7.99 9.22 -2.22
N TYR A 207 9.31 9.33 -2.10
CA TYR A 207 10.00 8.83 -0.91
C TYR A 207 9.79 9.71 0.32
N LEU A 208 9.48 11.01 0.14
CA LEU A 208 8.95 11.85 1.22
C LEU A 208 7.61 11.35 1.75
N ILE A 209 6.70 10.91 0.86
CA ILE A 209 5.42 10.31 1.29
C ILE A 209 5.70 9.07 2.14
N HIS A 210 6.55 8.17 1.69
CA HIS A 210 6.93 6.98 2.47
C HIS A 210 7.65 7.31 3.78
N SER A 211 8.50 8.34 3.79
CA SER A 211 9.17 8.81 5.01
C SER A 211 8.19 9.34 6.05
N TYR A 212 7.03 9.83 5.62
CA TYR A 212 6.03 10.42 6.48
C TYR A 212 4.76 9.56 6.68
N ASP A 213 4.73 8.33 6.15
CA ASP A 213 3.58 7.41 6.29
C ASP A 213 3.50 6.79 7.69
N SER A 214 3.43 7.65 8.71
CA SER A 214 3.14 7.28 10.10
C SER A 214 2.21 8.30 10.73
N THR A 215 1.51 7.92 11.78
CA THR A 215 0.57 8.82 12.48
C THR A 215 1.25 10.11 12.96
N GLU A 216 2.48 10.01 13.49
CA GLU A 216 3.24 11.15 14.03
C GLU A 216 3.74 12.08 12.92
N LEU A 217 4.15 11.55 11.77
CA LEU A 217 4.85 12.31 10.74
C LEU A 217 3.95 12.75 9.57
N ALA A 218 2.76 12.18 9.42
CA ALA A 218 1.91 12.35 8.24
C ALA A 218 1.63 13.82 7.86
N SER A 219 1.46 14.69 8.85
CA SER A 219 1.21 16.12 8.58
C SER A 219 2.34 16.80 7.80
N ARG A 220 3.59 16.34 7.95
CA ARG A 220 4.75 16.84 7.19
C ARG A 220 4.71 16.39 5.72
N GLY A 221 4.09 15.26 5.44
CA GLY A 221 3.97 14.69 4.09
C GLY A 221 2.92 15.35 3.19
N LEU A 222 2.06 16.20 3.73
CA LEU A 222 0.87 16.70 3.02
C LEU A 222 1.21 17.46 1.72
N ASN A 223 2.29 18.25 1.71
CA ASN A 223 2.71 18.97 0.50
C ASN A 223 3.18 18.00 -0.59
N ALA A 224 4.05 17.05 -0.25
CA ALA A 224 4.53 16.05 -1.20
C ALA A 224 3.36 15.20 -1.75
N ALA A 225 2.40 14.83 -0.90
CA ALA A 225 1.21 14.09 -1.29
C ALA A 225 0.36 14.86 -2.30
N ARG A 226 0.11 16.16 -2.10
CA ARG A 226 -0.69 16.98 -3.01
C ARG A 226 -0.04 17.25 -4.37
N GLU A 227 1.28 17.16 -4.45
CA GLU A 227 2.03 17.47 -5.66
C GLU A 227 2.45 16.21 -6.46
N TYR A 228 2.66 15.07 -5.81
CA TYR A 228 3.24 13.90 -6.50
C TYR A 228 2.40 13.41 -7.68
N SER A 229 1.08 13.33 -7.55
CA SER A 229 0.18 12.96 -8.64
C SER A 229 0.20 13.92 -9.83
N LYS A 230 0.66 15.16 -9.65
CA LYS A 230 0.83 16.14 -10.71
C LYS A 230 2.21 16.05 -11.37
N ILE A 231 3.21 15.54 -10.62
CA ILE A 231 4.57 15.31 -11.11
C ILE A 231 4.60 14.13 -12.09
N ALA A 232 4.01 12.99 -11.71
CA ALA A 232 4.06 11.75 -12.47
C ALA A 232 2.67 11.14 -12.75
N PRO A 233 1.72 11.88 -13.36
CA PRO A 233 0.34 11.42 -13.54
C PRO A 233 0.20 10.22 -14.48
N SER A 234 1.25 9.88 -15.25
CA SER A 234 1.25 8.70 -16.13
C SER A 234 1.62 7.40 -15.41
N ALA A 235 2.00 7.46 -14.13
CA ALA A 235 2.27 6.27 -13.33
C ALA A 235 1.10 6.01 -12.37
N PRO A 236 0.39 4.85 -12.46
CA PRO A 236 -0.74 4.53 -11.59
C PRO A 236 -0.42 4.66 -10.10
N HIS A 237 0.77 4.16 -9.70
CA HIS A 237 1.25 4.25 -8.32
C HIS A 237 1.42 5.70 -7.83
N ALA A 238 1.87 6.62 -8.69
CA ALA A 238 1.99 8.04 -8.31
C ALA A 238 0.64 8.73 -8.06
N LEU A 239 -0.43 8.24 -8.69
CA LEU A 239 -1.79 8.70 -8.43
C LEU A 239 -2.34 8.14 -7.11
N HIS A 240 -1.91 6.93 -6.71
CA HIS A 240 -2.30 6.26 -5.47
C HIS A 240 -1.60 6.84 -4.23
N MET A 241 -0.30 7.08 -4.32
CA MET A 241 0.57 7.40 -3.18
C MET A 241 0.11 8.57 -2.28
N PRO A 242 -0.50 9.65 -2.81
CA PRO A 242 -1.07 10.68 -1.95
C PRO A 242 -2.04 10.16 -0.89
N SER A 243 -2.75 9.08 -1.20
CA SER A 243 -3.76 8.48 -0.31
C SER A 243 -3.17 7.89 0.98
N HIS A 244 -1.88 7.55 1.01
CA HIS A 244 -1.21 7.13 2.24
C HIS A 244 -1.28 8.23 3.29
N ILE A 245 -0.86 9.44 2.95
CA ILE A 245 -0.90 10.60 3.84
C ILE A 245 -2.35 11.02 4.13
N PHE A 246 -3.21 11.06 3.11
CA PHE A 246 -4.62 11.44 3.30
C PHE A 246 -5.34 10.49 4.25
N THR A 247 -5.10 9.19 4.14
CA THR A 247 -5.65 8.17 5.04
C THR A 247 -5.15 8.34 6.49
N ARG A 248 -3.84 8.60 6.69
CA ARG A 248 -3.27 8.87 8.02
C ARG A 248 -3.88 10.12 8.68
N LEU A 249 -4.27 11.10 7.88
CA LEU A 249 -4.82 12.36 8.36
C LEU A 249 -6.36 12.38 8.42
N GLY A 250 -7.04 11.29 8.04
CA GLY A 250 -8.49 11.24 7.95
C GLY A 250 -9.09 12.11 6.84
N LEU A 251 -8.30 12.47 5.83
CA LEU A 251 -8.72 13.23 4.64
C LEU A 251 -9.35 12.26 3.62
N TRP A 252 -10.50 11.72 3.99
CA TRP A 252 -11.12 10.61 3.26
C TRP A 252 -11.52 10.96 1.83
N ASP A 253 -12.04 12.17 1.58
CA ASP A 253 -12.45 12.60 0.24
C ASP A 253 -11.22 12.77 -0.69
N ASP A 254 -10.10 13.27 -0.17
CA ASP A 254 -8.82 13.33 -0.91
C ASP A 254 -8.28 11.92 -1.21
N SER A 255 -8.38 10.99 -0.23
CA SER A 255 -8.01 9.58 -0.43
C SER A 255 -8.87 8.92 -1.50
N ILE A 256 -10.19 9.17 -1.51
CA ILE A 256 -11.11 8.65 -2.53
C ILE A 256 -10.73 9.19 -3.91
N ALA A 257 -10.52 10.50 -4.05
CA ALA A 257 -10.17 11.11 -5.33
C ALA A 257 -8.86 10.55 -5.90
N SER A 258 -7.85 10.41 -5.05
CA SER A 258 -6.55 9.84 -5.39
C SER A 258 -6.69 8.39 -5.91
N ASN A 259 -7.41 7.54 -5.19
CA ASN A 259 -7.56 6.14 -5.56
C ASN A 259 -8.51 5.90 -6.73
N LEU A 260 -9.49 6.77 -6.99
CA LEU A 260 -10.29 6.71 -8.21
C LEU A 260 -9.43 6.97 -9.46
N ALA A 261 -8.55 7.96 -9.39
CA ALA A 261 -7.61 8.27 -10.48
C ALA A 261 -6.60 7.13 -10.68
N ALA A 262 -6.05 6.60 -9.58
CA ALA A 262 -5.10 5.47 -9.62
C ALA A 262 -5.74 4.21 -10.22
N ARG A 263 -6.94 3.85 -9.75
CA ARG A 263 -7.71 2.71 -10.28
C ARG A 263 -7.96 2.83 -11.78
N ALA A 264 -8.42 4.00 -12.25
CA ALA A 264 -8.68 4.24 -13.66
C ALA A 264 -7.41 4.11 -14.50
N SER A 265 -6.30 4.67 -14.04
CA SER A 265 -4.99 4.58 -14.71
C SER A 265 -4.48 3.14 -14.73
N ALA A 266 -4.53 2.42 -13.60
CA ALA A 266 -4.09 1.03 -13.52
C ALA A 266 -4.90 0.12 -14.46
N HIS A 267 -6.21 0.30 -14.51
CA HIS A 267 -7.10 -0.41 -15.43
C HIS A 267 -6.72 -0.17 -16.90
N GLN A 268 -6.43 1.07 -17.29
CA GLN A 268 -6.00 1.41 -18.65
C GLN A 268 -4.66 0.75 -19.04
N HIS A 269 -3.76 0.57 -18.06
CA HIS A 269 -2.46 -0.08 -18.27
C HIS A 269 -2.49 -1.61 -18.10
N GLY A 270 -3.64 -2.18 -17.72
CA GLY A 270 -3.76 -3.63 -17.44
C GLY A 270 -3.03 -4.06 -16.16
N ASP A 271 -2.74 -3.13 -15.24
CA ASP A 271 -2.06 -3.41 -13.98
C ASP A 271 -3.08 -3.78 -12.89
N ILE A 272 -3.44 -5.05 -12.85
CA ILE A 272 -4.41 -5.58 -11.87
C ILE A 272 -3.93 -5.39 -10.45
N GLY A 273 -2.63 -5.52 -10.17
CA GLY A 273 -2.07 -5.35 -8.83
C GLY A 273 -2.30 -3.95 -8.27
N GLU A 274 -1.99 -2.91 -9.05
CA GLU A 274 -2.24 -1.51 -8.67
C GLU A 274 -3.73 -1.18 -8.66
N GLU A 275 -4.54 -1.74 -9.58
CA GLU A 275 -5.99 -1.54 -9.59
C GLU A 275 -6.61 -2.03 -8.28
N LEU A 276 -6.32 -3.28 -7.87
CA LEU A 276 -6.89 -3.87 -6.65
C LEU A 276 -6.35 -3.20 -5.38
N HIS A 277 -5.09 -2.77 -5.39
CA HIS A 277 -4.52 -2.01 -4.29
C HIS A 277 -5.25 -0.67 -4.08
N ALA A 278 -5.52 0.07 -5.16
CA ALA A 278 -6.34 1.28 -5.09
C ALA A 278 -7.78 0.99 -4.63
N MET A 279 -8.36 -0.14 -5.05
CA MET A 279 -9.71 -0.55 -4.64
C MET A 279 -9.81 -0.88 -3.14
N ASP A 280 -8.77 -1.45 -2.49
CA ASP A 280 -8.77 -1.67 -1.04
C ASP A 280 -8.80 -0.35 -0.28
N TYR A 281 -7.99 0.63 -0.69
CA TYR A 281 -8.04 1.98 -0.11
C TYR A 281 -9.38 2.69 -0.36
N LEU A 282 -9.98 2.53 -1.55
CA LEU A 282 -11.33 3.05 -1.84
C LEU A 282 -12.38 2.45 -0.92
N THR A 283 -12.35 1.13 -0.75
CA THR A 283 -13.29 0.43 0.14
C THR A 283 -13.18 0.98 1.56
N TYR A 284 -11.95 1.15 2.07
CA TYR A 284 -11.71 1.72 3.39
C TYR A 284 -12.23 3.16 3.50
N ALA A 285 -11.81 4.05 2.60
CA ALA A 285 -12.17 5.46 2.65
C ALA A 285 -13.69 5.71 2.49
N TYR A 286 -14.37 4.96 1.62
CA TYR A 286 -15.82 5.04 1.48
C TYR A 286 -16.55 4.64 2.76
N LEU A 287 -16.10 3.59 3.45
CA LEU A 287 -16.69 3.17 4.72
C LEU A 287 -16.49 4.22 5.81
N GLN A 288 -15.32 4.85 5.86
CA GLN A 288 -15.08 5.93 6.83
C GLN A 288 -15.92 7.19 6.54
N ARG A 289 -16.26 7.46 5.28
CA ARG A 289 -17.20 8.54 4.90
C ARG A 289 -18.68 8.14 5.01
N GLY A 290 -18.99 6.91 5.43
CA GLY A 290 -20.37 6.40 5.46
C GLY A 290 -20.99 6.21 4.08
N ARG A 291 -20.18 6.12 3.02
CA ARG A 291 -20.58 5.89 1.63
C ARG A 291 -20.66 4.38 1.34
N ASP A 292 -21.44 3.67 2.14
CA ASP A 292 -21.55 2.20 2.13
C ASP A 292 -21.97 1.64 0.76
N ALA A 293 -22.80 2.38 0.00
CA ALA A 293 -23.21 1.98 -1.34
C ALA A 293 -22.06 2.05 -2.35
N ASP A 294 -21.14 3.02 -2.19
CA ASP A 294 -19.96 3.13 -3.03
C ASP A 294 -18.96 2.01 -2.71
N ALA A 295 -18.75 1.72 -1.41
CA ALA A 295 -17.95 0.57 -0.99
C ALA A 295 -18.51 -0.76 -1.53
N ALA A 296 -19.84 -0.91 -1.51
CA ALA A 296 -20.51 -2.10 -2.08
C ALA A 296 -20.18 -2.29 -3.56
N ARG A 297 -20.21 -1.19 -4.35
CA ARG A 297 -19.87 -1.25 -5.78
C ARG A 297 -18.42 -1.70 -6.00
N VAL A 298 -17.48 -1.17 -5.22
CA VAL A 298 -16.07 -1.59 -5.33
C VAL A 298 -15.90 -3.08 -5.02
N VAL A 299 -16.59 -3.60 -4.00
CA VAL A 299 -16.55 -5.04 -3.67
C VAL A 299 -17.24 -5.89 -4.74
N GLU A 300 -18.29 -5.39 -5.38
CA GLU A 300 -18.95 -6.09 -6.50
C GLU A 300 -18.08 -6.11 -7.76
N ASP A 301 -17.40 -4.99 -8.06
CA ASP A 301 -16.43 -4.92 -9.14
C ASP A 301 -15.29 -5.94 -8.93
N LEU A 302 -14.80 -6.10 -7.68
CA LEU A 302 -13.84 -7.17 -7.36
C LEU A 302 -14.40 -8.57 -7.69
N ARG A 303 -15.64 -8.85 -7.29
CA ARG A 303 -16.27 -10.16 -7.53
C ARG A 303 -16.47 -10.48 -9.01
N SER A 304 -16.62 -9.45 -9.84
CA SER A 304 -16.78 -9.60 -11.28
C SER A 304 -15.47 -9.90 -12.00
N GLN A 305 -14.31 -9.71 -11.34
CA GLN A 305 -13.02 -10.01 -11.94
C GLN A 305 -12.76 -11.52 -11.95
N SER A 306 -12.34 -12.03 -13.09
CA SER A 306 -11.89 -13.41 -13.26
C SER A 306 -10.38 -13.51 -12.96
N ASN A 307 -9.93 -14.67 -12.49
CA ASN A 307 -8.50 -14.97 -12.25
C ASN A 307 -7.83 -14.18 -11.12
N LEU A 308 -8.55 -13.92 -10.03
CA LEU A 308 -7.97 -13.42 -8.80
C LEU A 308 -7.12 -14.52 -8.14
N GLY A 309 -5.99 -14.86 -8.78
CA GLY A 309 -5.04 -15.83 -8.23
C GLY A 309 -4.32 -15.26 -7.03
N SER A 310 -4.10 -16.10 -6.00
CA SER A 310 -3.33 -15.72 -4.81
C SER A 310 -1.82 -15.60 -5.07
N GLY A 311 -1.37 -15.79 -6.32
CA GLY A 311 0.05 -15.83 -6.68
C GLY A 311 0.78 -14.50 -6.58
N GLU A 312 0.07 -13.38 -6.75
CA GLU A 312 0.59 -12.05 -6.50
C GLU A 312 0.01 -11.51 -5.20
N PHE A 313 0.89 -11.05 -4.31
CA PHE A 313 0.51 -10.63 -2.96
C PHE A 313 -0.55 -9.51 -2.94
N LYS A 314 -0.38 -8.46 -3.74
CA LYS A 314 -1.34 -7.34 -3.80
C LYS A 314 -2.74 -7.82 -4.17
N ILE A 315 -2.82 -8.73 -5.15
CA ILE A 315 -4.09 -9.30 -5.62
C ILE A 315 -4.74 -10.12 -4.52
N GLY A 316 -4.02 -11.09 -3.94
CA GLY A 316 -4.55 -11.97 -2.89
C GLY A 316 -4.94 -11.22 -1.63
N TYR A 317 -4.12 -10.25 -1.22
CA TYR A 317 -4.38 -9.43 -0.05
C TYR A 317 -5.65 -8.58 -0.24
N ALA A 318 -5.73 -7.78 -1.30
CA ALA A 318 -6.88 -6.92 -1.58
C ALA A 318 -8.19 -7.72 -1.78
N ALA A 319 -8.11 -8.84 -2.51
CA ALA A 319 -9.27 -9.72 -2.73
C ALA A 319 -9.81 -10.33 -1.43
N THR A 320 -8.97 -10.46 -0.39
CA THR A 320 -9.36 -10.98 0.92
C THR A 320 -9.80 -9.86 1.87
N THR A 321 -9.08 -8.74 1.89
CA THR A 321 -9.35 -7.65 2.84
C THR A 321 -10.62 -6.89 2.51
N MET A 322 -10.91 -6.61 1.25
CA MET A 322 -12.08 -5.81 0.85
C MET A 322 -13.42 -6.43 1.31
N PRO A 323 -13.71 -7.73 1.05
CA PRO A 323 -14.96 -8.33 1.55
C PRO A 323 -15.02 -8.41 3.07
N ALA A 324 -13.89 -8.71 3.74
CA ALA A 324 -13.81 -8.75 5.19
C ALA A 324 -14.08 -7.38 5.81
N ARG A 325 -13.41 -6.35 5.33
CA ARG A 325 -13.61 -4.96 5.74
C ARG A 325 -15.05 -4.51 5.54
N TYR A 326 -15.61 -4.75 4.36
CA TYR A 326 -16.98 -4.35 4.02
C TYR A 326 -18.03 -4.99 4.94
N ALA A 327 -17.84 -6.26 5.30
CA ALA A 327 -18.77 -6.97 6.19
C ALA A 327 -18.60 -6.54 7.66
N LEU A 328 -17.36 -6.48 8.15
CA LEU A 328 -17.06 -6.25 9.57
C LEU A 328 -17.29 -4.80 10.00
N GLU A 329 -16.84 -3.83 9.22
CA GLU A 329 -17.05 -2.40 9.49
C GLU A 329 -18.54 -2.02 9.55
N ARG A 330 -19.38 -2.78 8.87
CA ARG A 330 -20.84 -2.59 8.85
C ARG A 330 -21.58 -3.53 9.80
N HIS A 331 -20.88 -4.28 10.65
CA HIS A 331 -21.45 -5.25 11.59
C HIS A 331 -22.36 -6.31 10.92
N GLN A 332 -22.07 -6.65 9.66
CA GLN A 332 -22.79 -7.68 8.93
C GLN A 332 -22.24 -9.07 9.25
N TRP A 333 -22.43 -9.48 10.51
CA TRP A 333 -21.84 -10.69 11.07
C TRP A 333 -22.20 -11.97 10.31
N ALA A 334 -23.44 -12.08 9.85
CA ALA A 334 -23.89 -13.22 9.07
C ALA A 334 -23.18 -13.30 7.69
N GLU A 335 -22.81 -12.16 7.10
CA GLU A 335 -22.04 -12.12 5.85
C GLU A 335 -20.55 -12.41 6.11
N ALA A 336 -19.99 -11.85 7.19
CA ALA A 336 -18.62 -12.16 7.61
C ALA A 336 -18.41 -13.66 7.83
N ALA A 337 -19.39 -14.35 8.44
CA ALA A 337 -19.37 -15.80 8.66
C ALA A 337 -19.34 -16.64 7.36
N LYS A 338 -19.64 -16.07 6.19
CA LYS A 338 -19.66 -16.77 4.90
C LYS A 338 -18.38 -16.57 4.07
N ILE A 339 -17.51 -15.67 4.47
CA ILE A 339 -16.26 -15.36 3.74
C ILE A 339 -15.42 -16.63 3.63
N GLN A 340 -14.93 -16.94 2.44
CA GLN A 340 -14.10 -18.11 2.20
C GLN A 340 -12.65 -17.69 1.96
N PRO A 341 -11.67 -18.44 2.51
CA PRO A 341 -10.28 -18.23 2.17
C PRO A 341 -10.03 -18.43 0.67
N LEU A 342 -9.19 -17.61 0.07
CA LEU A 342 -8.78 -17.80 -1.31
C LEU A 342 -7.95 -19.09 -1.44
N PRO A 343 -8.20 -19.92 -2.47
CA PRO A 343 -7.40 -21.12 -2.71
C PRO A 343 -5.93 -20.77 -2.92
N GLY A 344 -5.05 -21.45 -2.19
CA GLY A 344 -3.60 -21.23 -2.27
C GLY A 344 -3.10 -19.91 -1.65
N ALA A 345 -3.93 -19.21 -0.91
CA ALA A 345 -3.52 -17.99 -0.21
C ALA A 345 -2.38 -18.28 0.79
N ALA A 346 -1.44 -17.34 0.88
CA ALA A 346 -0.40 -17.40 1.90
C ALA A 346 -1.02 -17.34 3.32
N PRO A 347 -0.37 -17.95 4.34
CA PRO A 347 -0.96 -18.11 5.67
C PRO A 347 -1.48 -16.80 6.29
N HIS A 348 -0.75 -15.70 6.14
CA HIS A 348 -1.15 -14.38 6.66
C HIS A 348 -2.33 -13.77 5.91
N VAL A 349 -2.55 -14.12 4.65
CA VAL A 349 -3.73 -13.71 3.87
C VAL A 349 -4.93 -14.58 4.23
N ALA A 350 -4.75 -15.92 4.30
CA ALA A 350 -5.81 -16.84 4.71
C ALA A 350 -6.33 -16.55 6.12
N ALA A 351 -5.45 -16.13 7.03
CA ALA A 351 -5.80 -15.76 8.40
C ALA A 351 -6.87 -14.66 8.46
N ILE A 352 -6.89 -13.70 7.54
CA ILE A 352 -7.90 -12.63 7.47
C ILE A 352 -9.30 -13.22 7.25
N SER A 353 -9.43 -14.20 6.36
CA SER A 353 -10.72 -14.85 6.12
C SER A 353 -11.20 -15.66 7.32
N HIS A 354 -10.30 -16.44 7.95
CA HIS A 354 -10.62 -17.21 9.16
C HIS A 354 -11.00 -16.29 10.32
N TRP A 355 -10.29 -15.17 10.50
CA TRP A 355 -10.62 -14.16 11.50
C TRP A 355 -12.00 -13.55 11.27
N ALA A 356 -12.30 -13.10 10.05
CA ALA A 356 -13.59 -12.51 9.73
C ALA A 356 -14.74 -13.49 9.98
N ARG A 357 -14.56 -14.77 9.62
CA ARG A 357 -15.53 -15.83 9.89
C ARG A 357 -15.70 -16.08 11.39
N ALA A 358 -14.59 -16.16 12.14
CA ALA A 358 -14.63 -16.36 13.61
C ALA A 358 -15.43 -15.26 14.30
N LEU A 359 -15.19 -13.98 13.92
CA LEU A 359 -15.95 -12.85 14.45
C LEU A 359 -17.44 -12.96 14.06
N GLY A 360 -17.73 -13.21 12.79
CA GLY A 360 -19.10 -13.35 12.29
C GLY A 360 -19.88 -14.47 13.00
N LEU A 361 -19.24 -15.63 13.18
CA LEU A 361 -19.83 -16.78 13.88
C LEU A 361 -20.02 -16.51 15.38
N ALA A 362 -19.02 -15.97 16.07
CA ALA A 362 -19.11 -15.63 17.49
C ALA A 362 -20.23 -14.59 17.75
N ARG A 363 -20.31 -13.56 16.92
CA ARG A 363 -21.31 -12.49 17.02
C ARG A 363 -22.74 -12.94 16.66
N THR A 364 -22.89 -14.09 16.00
CA THR A 364 -24.18 -14.74 15.71
C THR A 364 -24.49 -15.92 16.62
N GLY A 365 -23.69 -16.16 17.67
CA GLY A 365 -23.90 -17.20 18.68
C GLY A 365 -23.49 -18.62 18.24
N ARG A 366 -22.79 -18.78 17.11
CA ARG A 366 -22.33 -20.06 16.57
C ARG A 366 -20.94 -20.41 17.11
N ILE A 367 -20.84 -20.62 18.43
CA ILE A 367 -19.60 -20.69 19.19
C ILE A 367 -18.70 -21.86 18.73
N ASP A 368 -19.27 -23.05 18.51
CA ASP A 368 -18.49 -24.23 18.10
C ASP A 368 -17.84 -24.05 16.73
N GLU A 369 -18.57 -23.45 15.80
CA GLU A 369 -18.04 -23.15 14.50
C GLU A 369 -16.98 -22.03 14.56
N ALA A 370 -17.19 -21.03 15.43
CA ALA A 370 -16.20 -19.99 15.66
C ALA A 370 -14.88 -20.57 16.23
N ASN A 371 -14.96 -21.55 17.15
CA ASN A 371 -13.79 -22.27 17.66
C ASN A 371 -13.04 -23.03 16.55
N THR A 372 -13.75 -23.58 15.56
CA THR A 372 -13.11 -24.20 14.39
C THR A 372 -12.28 -23.19 13.60
N GLU A 373 -12.77 -21.96 13.41
CA GLU A 373 -12.02 -20.91 12.73
C GLU A 373 -10.83 -20.41 13.58
N VAL A 374 -10.97 -20.35 14.90
CA VAL A 374 -9.85 -20.04 15.81
C VAL A 374 -8.74 -21.10 15.70
N ALA A 375 -9.09 -22.39 15.59
CA ALA A 375 -8.11 -23.45 15.37
C ALA A 375 -7.40 -23.32 14.01
N ALA A 376 -8.13 -22.90 12.95
CA ALA A 376 -7.54 -22.60 11.65
C ALA A 376 -6.59 -21.38 11.72
N LEU A 377 -6.94 -20.34 12.48
CA LEU A 377 -6.04 -19.20 12.74
C LEU A 377 -4.76 -19.61 13.44
N ALA A 378 -4.85 -20.49 14.44
CA ALA A 378 -3.67 -21.04 15.12
C ALA A 378 -2.76 -21.79 14.13
N THR A 379 -3.35 -22.53 13.18
CA THR A 379 -2.60 -23.19 12.11
C THR A 379 -1.92 -22.17 11.19
N CYS A 380 -2.63 -21.14 10.77
CA CYS A 380 -2.04 -20.04 9.98
C CYS A 380 -0.87 -19.38 10.72
N LEU A 381 -0.99 -19.17 12.04
CA LEU A 381 0.06 -18.57 12.87
C LEU A 381 1.32 -19.45 12.87
N GLU A 382 1.19 -20.76 13.07
CA GLU A 382 2.33 -21.69 13.03
C GLU A 382 3.01 -21.69 11.66
N GLN A 383 2.24 -21.69 10.58
CA GLN A 383 2.77 -21.60 9.21
C GLN A 383 3.46 -20.27 8.95
N ALA A 384 2.91 -19.16 9.45
CA ALA A 384 3.48 -17.83 9.29
C ALA A 384 4.88 -17.69 9.91
N LYS A 385 5.18 -18.40 11.00
CA LYS A 385 6.49 -18.36 11.66
C LYS A 385 7.66 -18.75 10.75
N THR A 386 7.42 -19.58 9.75
CA THR A 386 8.44 -20.08 8.83
C THR A 386 8.35 -19.52 7.42
N SER A 387 7.24 -18.87 7.07
CA SER A 387 6.94 -18.46 5.69
C SER A 387 6.77 -16.96 5.50
N THR A 388 6.77 -16.15 6.58
CA THR A 388 6.52 -14.72 6.48
C THR A 388 7.48 -13.90 7.34
N SER A 389 7.45 -12.55 7.16
CA SER A 389 8.20 -11.64 8.01
C SER A 389 7.64 -11.58 9.44
N PRO A 390 8.43 -11.09 10.41
CA PRO A 390 7.96 -10.84 11.77
C PRO A 390 6.71 -9.95 11.84
N TYR A 391 6.57 -8.99 10.94
CA TYR A 391 5.37 -8.16 10.85
C TYR A 391 4.10 -9.00 10.65
N TRP A 392 4.07 -9.85 9.63
CA TRP A 392 2.90 -10.69 9.36
C TRP A 392 2.64 -11.73 10.44
N GLN A 393 3.69 -12.23 11.10
CA GLN A 393 3.54 -13.09 12.27
C GLN A 393 2.80 -12.38 13.40
N THR A 394 3.16 -11.12 13.68
CA THR A 394 2.45 -10.29 14.67
C THR A 394 1.01 -10.04 14.23
N GLN A 395 0.77 -9.68 12.96
CA GLN A 395 -0.60 -9.43 12.48
C GLN A 395 -1.49 -10.67 12.63
N VAL A 396 -1.01 -11.87 12.25
CA VAL A 396 -1.78 -13.11 12.41
C VAL A 396 -2.02 -13.41 13.89
N HIS A 397 -1.05 -13.14 14.78
CA HIS A 397 -1.23 -13.31 16.22
C HIS A 397 -2.28 -12.36 16.79
N VAL A 398 -2.30 -11.11 16.38
CA VAL A 398 -3.34 -10.13 16.75
C VAL A 398 -4.71 -10.62 16.32
N LEU A 399 -4.90 -11.00 15.04
CA LEU A 399 -6.16 -11.55 14.54
C LEU A 399 -6.62 -12.78 15.32
N ASN A 400 -5.69 -13.66 15.72
CA ASN A 400 -6.00 -14.84 16.53
C ASN A 400 -6.46 -14.47 17.94
N LEU A 401 -5.83 -13.48 18.59
CA LEU A 401 -6.24 -12.98 19.92
C LEU A 401 -7.64 -12.33 19.86
N GLU A 402 -7.91 -11.53 18.83
CA GLU A 402 -9.22 -10.91 18.61
C GLU A 402 -10.33 -11.96 18.44
N ALA A 403 -10.08 -12.99 17.61
CA ALA A 403 -11.03 -14.07 17.39
C ALA A 403 -11.31 -14.83 18.69
N GLN A 404 -10.27 -15.20 19.45
CA GLN A 404 -10.41 -15.83 20.77
C GLN A 404 -11.21 -14.95 21.74
N ALA A 405 -10.95 -13.64 21.75
CA ALA A 405 -11.67 -12.70 22.61
C ALA A 405 -13.17 -12.67 22.32
N TRP A 406 -13.56 -12.58 21.04
CA TRP A 406 -14.97 -12.57 20.68
C TRP A 406 -15.67 -13.92 20.95
N VAL A 407 -14.97 -15.03 20.79
CA VAL A 407 -15.47 -16.36 21.18
C VAL A 407 -15.66 -16.47 22.70
N ALA A 408 -14.66 -16.03 23.49
CA ALA A 408 -14.77 -15.97 24.95
C ALA A 408 -15.93 -15.09 25.41
N TYR A 409 -16.12 -13.91 24.75
CA TYR A 409 -17.25 -13.03 25.01
C TYR A 409 -18.59 -13.74 24.74
N ALA A 410 -18.73 -14.39 23.59
CA ALA A 410 -19.94 -15.15 23.23
C ALA A 410 -20.21 -16.30 24.20
N ALA A 411 -19.16 -16.91 24.77
CA ALA A 411 -19.24 -17.93 25.83
C ALA A 411 -19.49 -17.34 27.23
N ASN A 412 -19.76 -16.01 27.34
CA ASN A 412 -19.96 -15.27 28.60
C ASN A 412 -18.74 -15.25 29.56
N LYS A 413 -17.54 -15.47 29.05
CA LYS A 413 -16.25 -15.38 29.77
C LYS A 413 -15.67 -13.95 29.64
N ARG A 414 -16.33 -12.99 30.27
CA ARG A 414 -16.11 -11.56 30.05
C ARG A 414 -14.70 -11.07 30.40
N ASP A 415 -14.12 -11.56 31.51
CA ASP A 415 -12.78 -11.15 31.94
C ASP A 415 -11.71 -11.69 31.00
N GLU A 416 -11.82 -12.98 30.60
CA GLU A 416 -10.95 -13.60 29.60
C GLU A 416 -11.02 -12.83 28.26
N ALA A 417 -12.22 -12.53 27.78
CA ALA A 417 -12.45 -11.76 26.55
C ALA A 417 -11.79 -10.37 26.59
N THR A 418 -11.97 -9.65 27.69
CA THR A 418 -11.35 -8.31 27.87
C THR A 418 -9.84 -8.38 27.89
N LEU A 419 -9.26 -9.39 28.59
CA LEU A 419 -7.81 -9.58 28.68
C LEU A 419 -7.19 -9.89 27.29
N LEU A 420 -7.80 -10.81 26.54
CA LEU A 420 -7.34 -11.19 25.20
C LEU A 420 -7.39 -10.01 24.23
N LEU A 421 -8.51 -9.28 24.22
CA LEU A 421 -8.66 -8.17 23.28
C LEU A 421 -7.78 -6.96 23.62
N ARG A 422 -7.53 -6.71 24.91
CA ARG A 422 -6.55 -5.71 25.37
C ARG A 422 -5.14 -6.08 24.92
N LYS A 423 -4.78 -7.36 25.07
CA LYS A 423 -3.48 -7.85 24.58
C LYS A 423 -3.35 -7.67 23.07
N ALA A 424 -4.39 -8.00 22.31
CA ALA A 424 -4.42 -7.78 20.85
C ALA A 424 -4.20 -6.30 20.52
N ALA A 425 -4.91 -5.40 21.21
CA ALA A 425 -4.82 -3.96 21.00
C ALA A 425 -3.43 -3.40 21.34
N ASP A 426 -2.82 -3.84 22.43
CA ASP A 426 -1.47 -3.39 22.84
C ASP A 426 -0.40 -3.90 21.85
N GLU A 427 -0.53 -5.12 21.31
CA GLU A 427 0.38 -5.66 20.30
C GLU A 427 0.20 -4.98 18.93
N GLU A 428 -1.05 -4.67 18.51
CA GLU A 428 -1.32 -3.93 17.28
C GLU A 428 -0.74 -2.52 17.34
N ASP A 429 -0.98 -1.80 18.44
CA ASP A 429 -0.47 -0.45 18.65
C ASP A 429 1.07 -0.39 18.69
N ALA A 430 1.74 -1.49 19.03
CA ALA A 430 3.21 -1.53 19.12
C ALA A 430 3.91 -1.53 17.74
N VAL A 431 3.18 -1.80 16.64
CA VAL A 431 3.77 -2.00 15.31
C VAL A 431 3.16 -1.02 14.30
N GLU A 432 4.03 -0.36 13.50
CA GLU A 432 3.55 0.43 12.37
C GLU A 432 3.01 -0.45 11.24
N LYS A 433 1.95 0.02 10.55
CA LYS A 433 1.44 -0.68 9.37
C LYS A 433 2.45 -0.66 8.21
N LEU A 434 2.44 -1.70 7.41
CA LEU A 434 3.12 -1.68 6.11
C LEU A 434 2.35 -0.83 5.08
N PRO A 435 3.04 -0.29 4.05
CA PRO A 435 2.41 0.53 3.01
C PRO A 435 1.28 -0.18 2.24
N VAL A 436 1.32 -1.51 2.15
CA VAL A 436 0.33 -2.29 1.40
C VAL A 436 -1.09 -2.17 1.93
N THR A 437 -1.28 -1.84 3.20
CA THR A 437 -2.61 -1.73 3.81
C THR A 437 -2.96 -0.27 4.14
N PRO A 438 -4.23 0.16 3.94
CA PRO A 438 -4.69 1.45 4.44
C PRO A 438 -4.69 1.54 5.97
N GLY A 439 -4.79 0.39 6.65
CA GLY A 439 -4.84 0.24 8.10
C GLY A 439 -5.46 -1.09 8.50
N PRO A 440 -5.52 -1.40 9.80
CA PRO A 440 -6.28 -2.54 10.31
C PRO A 440 -7.70 -2.58 9.72
N ILE A 441 -8.24 -3.77 9.53
CA ILE A 441 -9.61 -3.90 8.99
C ILE A 441 -10.61 -3.30 9.98
N VAL A 442 -10.60 -3.79 11.23
CA VAL A 442 -11.23 -3.14 12.38
C VAL A 442 -10.18 -3.13 13.50
N PRO A 443 -9.63 -1.98 13.90
CA PRO A 443 -8.58 -1.93 14.90
C PRO A 443 -8.95 -2.63 16.20
N ALA A 444 -8.01 -3.39 16.77
CA ALA A 444 -8.24 -4.11 18.02
C ALA A 444 -8.65 -3.18 19.17
N ARG A 445 -8.14 -1.96 19.20
CA ARG A 445 -8.50 -0.92 20.16
C ARG A 445 -9.97 -0.50 20.01
N GLU A 446 -10.47 -0.35 18.78
CA GLU A 446 -11.90 -0.06 18.50
C GLU A 446 -12.79 -1.23 18.94
N GLN A 447 -12.40 -2.46 18.61
CA GLN A 447 -13.12 -3.68 19.02
C GLN A 447 -13.18 -3.80 20.55
N LEU A 448 -12.12 -3.43 21.27
CA LEU A 448 -12.09 -3.42 22.74
C LEU A 448 -13.09 -2.40 23.30
N GLY A 449 -13.13 -1.19 22.73
CA GLY A 449 -14.13 -0.18 23.09
C GLY A 449 -15.56 -0.68 22.87
N GLU A 450 -15.84 -1.31 21.72
CA GLU A 450 -17.16 -1.91 21.43
C GLU A 450 -17.53 -3.01 22.44
N MET A 451 -16.61 -3.90 22.76
CA MET A 451 -16.84 -4.97 23.73
C MET A 451 -17.13 -4.41 25.12
N LEU A 452 -16.39 -3.40 25.55
CA LEU A 452 -16.64 -2.72 26.85
C LEU A 452 -17.99 -2.01 26.88
N LEU A 453 -18.41 -1.36 25.79
CA LEU A 453 -19.78 -0.79 25.68
C LEU A 453 -20.85 -1.88 25.77
N ALA A 454 -20.66 -3.02 25.11
CA ALA A 454 -21.59 -4.16 25.19
C ALA A 454 -21.67 -4.76 26.60
N MET A 455 -20.61 -4.60 27.41
CA MET A 455 -20.57 -4.97 28.84
C MET A 455 -21.10 -3.89 29.76
N SER A 456 -21.67 -2.79 29.24
CA SER A 456 -22.13 -1.63 30.02
C SER A 456 -21.02 -0.93 30.82
N ARG A 457 -19.80 -0.87 30.24
CA ARG A 457 -18.60 -0.24 30.80
C ARG A 457 -18.15 1.00 29.99
N PRO A 458 -19.02 2.03 29.81
CA PRO A 458 -18.72 3.15 28.94
C PRO A 458 -17.53 4.01 29.42
N LYS A 459 -17.27 4.05 30.75
CA LYS A 459 -16.09 4.76 31.29
C LYS A 459 -14.76 4.14 30.87
N ASP A 460 -14.74 2.83 30.71
CA ASP A 460 -13.56 2.09 30.26
C ASP A 460 -13.45 2.06 28.73
N ALA A 461 -14.60 2.15 28.03
CA ALA A 461 -14.67 2.12 26.58
C ALA A 461 -14.17 3.44 25.93
N LEU A 462 -14.49 4.60 26.52
CA LEU A 462 -14.17 5.90 25.93
C LEU A 462 -12.67 6.08 25.68
N PRO A 463 -11.75 5.80 26.61
CA PRO A 463 -10.32 5.89 26.35
C PRO A 463 -9.82 4.99 25.22
N GLU A 464 -10.42 3.81 25.04
CA GLU A 464 -10.02 2.89 23.96
C GLU A 464 -10.38 3.47 22.58
N PHE A 465 -11.57 4.07 22.44
CA PHE A 465 -11.94 4.77 21.20
C PHE A 465 -11.10 6.03 20.96
N GLU A 466 -10.76 6.79 21.99
CA GLU A 466 -9.88 7.96 21.89
C GLU A 466 -8.49 7.55 21.42
N THR A 467 -7.96 6.43 21.91
CA THR A 467 -6.70 5.85 21.44
C THR A 467 -6.78 5.41 19.98
N ALA A 468 -7.86 4.72 19.58
CA ALA A 468 -8.08 4.35 18.18
C ALA A 468 -8.12 5.57 17.26
N LEU A 469 -8.78 6.66 17.68
CA LEU A 469 -8.85 7.92 16.93
C LEU A 469 -7.52 8.68 16.88
N ALA A 470 -6.66 8.54 17.87
CA ALA A 470 -5.32 9.09 17.84
C ALA A 470 -4.46 8.38 16.77
N GLY A 471 -4.63 7.07 16.58
CA GLY A 471 -3.93 6.28 15.55
C GLY A 471 -4.53 6.43 14.15
N ALA A 472 -5.86 6.63 14.05
CA ALA A 472 -6.61 6.74 12.81
C ALA A 472 -7.66 7.87 12.91
N PRO A 473 -7.28 9.13 12.69
CA PRO A 473 -8.15 10.29 12.80
C PRO A 473 -9.37 10.17 11.87
N GLY A 474 -10.54 10.52 12.38
CA GLY A 474 -11.78 10.50 11.61
C GLY A 474 -12.34 9.09 11.32
N ARG A 475 -11.82 8.04 11.95
CA ARG A 475 -12.33 6.67 11.79
C ARG A 475 -13.77 6.58 12.33
N ARG A 476 -14.71 6.21 11.44
CA ARG A 476 -16.15 6.30 11.68
C ARG A 476 -16.62 5.42 12.84
N GLY A 477 -16.19 4.16 12.90
CA GLY A 477 -16.57 3.23 13.98
C GLY A 477 -16.13 3.75 15.34
N ALA A 478 -14.87 4.18 15.46
CA ALA A 478 -14.34 4.76 16.69
C ALA A 478 -15.06 6.06 17.09
N LEU A 479 -15.43 6.93 16.13
CA LEU A 479 -16.22 8.15 16.40
C LEU A 479 -17.62 7.82 16.94
N HIS A 480 -18.31 6.84 16.34
CA HIS A 480 -19.62 6.39 16.85
C HIS A 480 -19.51 5.78 18.26
N GLY A 481 -18.49 4.96 18.49
CA GLY A 481 -18.23 4.35 19.80
C GLY A 481 -17.92 5.40 20.87
N ALA A 482 -17.03 6.35 20.58
CA ALA A 482 -16.66 7.44 21.47
C ALA A 482 -17.84 8.36 21.79
N LEU A 483 -18.66 8.70 20.77
CA LEU A 483 -19.90 9.46 20.94
C LEU A 483 -20.83 8.73 21.91
N ARG A 484 -21.09 7.44 21.67
CA ARG A 484 -21.99 6.64 22.49
C ARG A 484 -21.49 6.50 23.94
N ALA A 485 -20.19 6.25 24.13
CA ALA A 485 -19.56 6.18 25.44
C ALA A 485 -19.71 7.50 26.20
N SER A 486 -19.40 8.63 25.53
CA SER A 486 -19.51 9.97 26.12
C SER A 486 -20.93 10.32 26.55
N GLU A 487 -21.94 9.99 25.74
CA GLU A 487 -23.35 10.18 26.08
C GLU A 487 -23.76 9.39 27.33
N LEU A 488 -23.32 8.11 27.43
CA LEU A 488 -23.66 7.23 28.55
C LEU A 488 -23.03 7.66 29.88
N ILE A 489 -21.89 8.34 29.86
CA ILE A 489 -21.19 8.84 31.06
C ILE A 489 -21.50 10.31 31.36
N GLY A 490 -22.24 11.01 30.51
CA GLY A 490 -22.63 12.41 30.69
C GLY A 490 -21.54 13.43 30.26
N GLU A 491 -20.54 13.02 29.48
CA GLU A 491 -19.49 13.87 28.91
C GLU A 491 -20.00 14.69 27.72
N THR A 492 -20.91 15.61 27.97
CA THR A 492 -21.68 16.33 26.94
C THR A 492 -20.79 17.05 25.93
N TRP A 493 -19.67 17.65 26.37
CA TRP A 493 -18.75 18.36 25.49
C TRP A 493 -18.02 17.42 24.53
N LYS A 494 -17.50 16.29 25.01
CA LYS A 494 -16.91 15.26 24.17
C LYS A 494 -17.93 14.68 23.15
N ALA A 495 -19.14 14.39 23.62
CA ALA A 495 -20.21 13.92 22.74
C ALA A 495 -20.53 14.90 21.61
N GLN A 496 -20.52 16.22 21.87
CA GLN A 496 -20.69 17.24 20.83
C GLN A 496 -19.55 17.25 19.82
N GLN A 497 -18.29 17.11 20.27
CA GLN A 497 -17.12 17.04 19.40
C GLN A 497 -17.19 15.82 18.46
N PHE A 498 -17.42 14.61 19.01
CA PHE A 498 -17.51 13.40 18.18
C PHE A 498 -18.68 13.44 17.20
N ARG A 499 -19.83 14.02 17.62
CA ARG A 499 -20.97 14.23 16.73
C ARG A 499 -20.67 15.23 15.61
N ALA A 500 -19.87 16.24 15.86
CA ALA A 500 -19.42 17.19 14.83
C ALA A 500 -18.45 16.53 13.83
N ALA A 501 -17.56 15.67 14.32
CA ALA A 501 -16.59 14.95 13.47
C ALA A 501 -17.23 13.87 12.57
N LEU A 502 -18.46 13.42 12.88
CA LEU A 502 -19.23 12.47 12.06
C LEU A 502 -19.98 13.13 10.88
N LYS A 503 -20.04 14.46 10.81
CA LYS A 503 -20.66 15.21 9.71
C LYS A 503 -19.69 15.40 8.54
#